data_ae566f1669824b3862ba8267b354fee3
#
_entry.id   ae566f1669824b3862ba8267b354fee3
#
_cell.length_a   1.000
_cell.length_b   1.000
_cell.length_c   1.000
_cell.angle_alpha   90.00
_cell.angle_beta   90.00
_cell.angle_gamma   90.00
#
_symmetry.space_group_name_H-M   'P 1'
#
loop_
_entity.id
_entity.type
_entity.pdbx_description
1 polymer ?
#
loop_
_entity_poly.entity_id
_entity_poly.type
_entity_poly.pdbx_seq_one_letter_code
_entity_poly.pdbx_strand_id
1 'polypeptide(L)'
;MWKLRLPRFIQTSLFLAFFGSTILASGSGLSLENYVPLRILISNQHENDAVRCQLVLAHFVTYDLNRVESGKEISFSIVLSPIDSTLFYNHSGKLMAIEDLFCGLHSDWSTTRQELSLTPLQTREPASLSFRCTVNPGFLCTVVELDSEKTMSNLSAESEG
;
A
#
# COMPACT_ATOMS: atom_id res chain seq x y z
N MET A 1 64.81 20.59 58.38
CA MET A 1 63.33 20.59 58.52
C MET A 1 62.78 21.82 57.83
N TRP A 2 62.35 21.66 56.55
CA TRP A 2 61.83 22.77 55.79
C TRP A 2 60.36 22.49 55.52
N LYS A 3 59.43 23.30 56.01
CA LYS A 3 58.01 23.28 55.79
C LYS A 3 57.70 24.13 54.55
N LEU A 4 57.43 23.51 53.43
CA LEU A 4 56.86 24.17 52.26
C LEU A 4 55.36 24.42 52.47
N ARG A 5 54.96 25.67 52.45
CA ARG A 5 53.58 26.12 52.41
C ARG A 5 53.14 26.19 50.94
N LEU A 6 52.17 25.42 50.55
CA LEU A 6 51.49 25.56 49.25
C LEU A 6 50.40 26.66 49.32
N PRO A 7 50.29 27.49 48.29
CA PRO A 7 49.20 28.47 48.19
C PRO A 7 47.90 27.83 47.72
N ARG A 8 46.80 28.26 48.32
CA ARG A 8 45.45 27.90 47.93
C ARG A 8 45.09 28.61 46.63
N PHE A 9 44.97 27.85 45.54
CA PHE A 9 44.36 28.33 44.31
C PHE A 9 42.86 28.35 44.48
N ILE A 10 42.26 29.54 44.33
CA ILE A 10 40.85 29.79 44.25
C ILE A 10 40.36 29.31 42.83
N GLN A 11 39.63 28.23 42.79
CA GLN A 11 39.10 27.68 41.56
C GLN A 11 37.73 28.31 41.31
N THR A 12 37.71 29.38 40.53
CA THR A 12 36.48 30.01 40.00
C THR A 12 35.90 29.10 38.93
N SER A 13 34.84 28.37 39.29
CA SER A 13 34.05 27.56 38.35
C SER A 13 33.20 28.47 37.47
N LEU A 14 33.63 28.60 36.22
CA LEU A 14 32.87 29.26 35.17
C LEU A 14 31.81 28.26 34.63
N PHE A 15 30.57 28.38 35.08
CA PHE A 15 29.43 27.61 34.52
C PHE A 15 29.09 28.18 33.13
N LEU A 16 29.60 27.55 32.10
CA LEU A 16 29.12 27.74 30.74
C LEU A 16 27.78 26.99 30.60
N ALA A 17 26.69 27.74 30.66
CA ALA A 17 25.36 27.23 30.30
C ALA A 17 25.32 26.98 28.79
N PHE A 18 25.49 25.71 28.39
CA PHE A 18 25.15 25.26 27.03
C PHE A 18 23.64 25.25 26.90
N PHE A 19 23.07 26.29 26.29
CA PHE A 19 21.72 26.26 25.74
C PHE A 19 21.74 25.28 24.56
N GLY A 20 21.44 24.01 24.84
CA GLY A 20 21.18 23.01 23.84
C GLY A 20 19.90 23.36 23.11
N SER A 21 19.98 23.95 21.93
CA SER A 21 18.88 24.08 21.00
C SER A 21 18.52 22.66 20.55
N THR A 22 17.47 22.08 21.15
CA THR A 22 16.81 20.88 20.64
C THR A 22 16.11 21.25 19.34
N ILE A 23 16.75 20.97 18.22
CA ILE A 23 16.12 20.97 16.92
C ILE A 23 15.14 19.80 16.96
N LEU A 24 13.85 20.09 17.20
CA LEU A 24 12.77 19.17 16.93
C LEU A 24 12.78 18.93 15.40
N ALA A 25 13.42 17.86 14.97
CA ALA A 25 13.24 17.34 13.64
C ALA A 25 11.77 16.93 13.52
N SER A 26 10.94 17.83 12.99
CA SER A 26 9.60 17.51 12.55
C SER A 26 9.77 16.50 11.41
N GLY A 27 9.73 15.22 11.75
CA GLY A 27 9.60 14.16 10.77
C GLY A 27 8.28 14.40 10.04
N SER A 28 8.37 14.88 8.80
CA SER A 28 7.22 14.92 7.89
C SER A 28 6.83 13.48 7.61
N GLY A 29 6.09 12.86 8.55
CA GLY A 29 5.36 11.63 8.28
C GLY A 29 4.40 11.97 7.14
N LEU A 30 4.56 11.29 6.01
CA LEU A 30 3.59 11.36 4.91
C LEU A 30 2.23 11.01 5.51
N SER A 31 1.40 12.03 5.71
CA SER A 31 0.04 11.85 6.22
C SER A 31 -0.74 11.07 5.16
N LEU A 32 -1.31 9.93 5.53
CA LEU A 32 -2.19 9.12 4.68
C LEU A 32 -3.45 9.90 4.24
N GLU A 33 -3.73 11.04 4.87
CA GLU A 33 -4.91 11.88 4.59
C GLU A 33 -4.97 12.43 3.15
N ASN A 34 -3.85 12.42 2.43
CA ASN A 34 -3.79 12.92 1.05
C ASN A 34 -3.91 11.82 -0.01
N TYR A 35 -3.97 10.54 0.38
CA TYR A 35 -4.09 9.43 -0.56
C TYR A 35 -5.54 9.07 -0.81
N VAL A 36 -5.86 8.76 -2.07
CA VAL A 36 -7.20 8.29 -2.46
C VAL A 36 -7.29 6.79 -2.26
N PRO A 37 -8.19 6.30 -1.38
CA PRO A 37 -8.36 4.86 -1.19
C PRO A 37 -9.05 4.23 -2.41
N LEU A 38 -8.51 3.11 -2.88
CA LEU A 38 -9.03 2.34 -4.01
C LEU A 38 -9.16 0.88 -3.60
N ARG A 39 -10.04 0.15 -4.30
CA ARG A 39 -10.26 -1.29 -4.10
C ARG A 39 -10.03 -2.06 -5.39
N ILE A 40 -9.34 -3.19 -5.28
CA ILE A 40 -9.23 -4.17 -6.37
C ILE A 40 -10.02 -5.42 -5.97
N LEU A 41 -10.85 -5.92 -6.89
CA LEU A 41 -11.57 -7.17 -6.78
C LEU A 41 -11.04 -8.14 -7.83
N ILE A 42 -10.85 -9.39 -7.46
CA ILE A 42 -10.46 -10.45 -8.39
C ILE A 42 -11.39 -11.63 -8.17
N SER A 43 -12.16 -11.99 -9.19
CA SER A 43 -13.06 -13.13 -9.16
C SER A 43 -12.53 -14.28 -10.02
N ASN A 44 -12.57 -15.50 -9.48
CA ASN A 44 -12.19 -16.72 -10.17
C ASN A 44 -13.44 -17.45 -10.67
N GLN A 45 -13.61 -17.50 -11.99
CA GLN A 45 -14.71 -18.23 -12.65
C GLN A 45 -14.26 -19.61 -13.15
N HIS A 46 -13.04 -20.03 -12.84
CA HIS A 46 -12.57 -21.37 -13.19
C HIS A 46 -13.09 -22.40 -12.19
N GLU A 47 -13.58 -23.54 -12.70
CA GLU A 47 -14.28 -24.53 -11.88
C GLU A 47 -13.36 -25.44 -11.08
N ASN A 48 -12.12 -25.66 -11.56
CA ASN A 48 -11.28 -26.76 -11.07
C ASN A 48 -9.94 -26.34 -10.49
N ASP A 49 -9.61 -25.04 -10.49
CA ASP A 49 -8.32 -24.57 -9.96
C ASP A 49 -8.45 -23.20 -9.30
N ALA A 50 -7.61 -22.95 -8.32
CA ALA A 50 -7.51 -21.66 -7.69
C ALA A 50 -6.68 -20.70 -8.55
N VAL A 51 -7.02 -19.42 -8.49
CA VAL A 51 -6.21 -18.34 -9.05
C VAL A 51 -5.26 -17.84 -7.96
N ARG A 52 -3.97 -17.80 -8.28
CA ARG A 52 -2.95 -17.14 -7.50
C ARG A 52 -2.71 -15.76 -8.06
N CYS A 53 -2.58 -14.75 -7.19
CA CYS A 53 -2.19 -13.40 -7.59
C CYS A 53 -1.01 -12.92 -6.75
N GLN A 54 -0.16 -12.11 -7.37
CA GLN A 54 1.06 -11.58 -6.76
C GLN A 54 1.25 -10.12 -7.13
N LEU A 55 1.46 -9.28 -6.12
CA LEU A 55 1.93 -7.90 -6.31
C LEU A 55 3.46 -7.89 -6.41
N VAL A 56 3.97 -7.11 -7.35
CA VAL A 56 5.36 -6.68 -7.38
C VAL A 56 5.39 -5.25 -6.86
N LEU A 57 6.10 -5.06 -5.78
CA LEU A 57 6.25 -3.78 -5.10
C LEU A 57 7.65 -3.22 -5.37
N ALA A 58 7.81 -1.93 -5.14
CA ALA A 58 9.10 -1.25 -5.29
C ALA A 58 10.26 -2.05 -4.68
N HIS A 59 11.41 -1.97 -5.31
CA HIS A 59 12.62 -2.76 -4.99
C HIS A 59 12.45 -4.28 -5.21
N PHE A 60 11.59 -4.68 -6.16
CA PHE A 60 11.35 -6.07 -6.52
C PHE A 60 10.84 -6.95 -5.37
N VAL A 61 10.20 -6.34 -4.38
CA VAL A 61 9.54 -7.09 -3.31
C VAL A 61 8.27 -7.71 -3.87
N THR A 62 8.16 -9.02 -3.79
CA THR A 62 6.95 -9.75 -4.20
C THR A 62 6.07 -10.07 -2.99
N TYR A 63 4.77 -9.87 -3.14
CA TYR A 63 3.78 -10.18 -2.12
C TYR A 63 2.66 -11.05 -2.70
N ASP A 64 2.57 -12.28 -2.22
CA ASP A 64 1.49 -13.19 -2.62
C ASP A 64 0.19 -12.78 -1.94
N LEU A 65 -0.84 -12.51 -2.73
CA LEU A 65 -2.19 -12.32 -2.25
C LEU A 65 -2.83 -13.66 -1.85
N ASN A 66 -3.93 -13.60 -1.12
CA ASN A 66 -4.70 -14.80 -0.83
C ASN A 66 -5.14 -15.47 -2.14
N ARG A 67 -5.14 -16.81 -2.17
CA ARG A 67 -5.66 -17.55 -3.31
C ARG A 67 -7.14 -17.30 -3.48
N VAL A 68 -7.57 -17.22 -4.73
CA VAL A 68 -8.97 -17.09 -5.11
C VAL A 68 -9.47 -18.47 -5.50
N GLU A 69 -10.15 -19.14 -4.60
CA GLU A 69 -10.72 -20.45 -4.84
C GLU A 69 -11.77 -20.41 -5.97
N SER A 70 -12.08 -21.57 -6.55
CA SER A 70 -13.08 -21.71 -7.60
C SER A 70 -14.41 -21.05 -7.23
N GLY A 71 -14.96 -20.22 -8.11
CA GLY A 71 -16.21 -19.49 -7.90
C GLY A 71 -16.17 -18.45 -6.78
N LYS A 72 -14.98 -18.12 -6.25
CA LYS A 72 -14.79 -17.13 -5.18
C LYS A 72 -14.18 -15.85 -5.73
N GLU A 73 -14.16 -14.84 -4.85
CA GLU A 73 -13.50 -13.57 -5.10
C GLU A 73 -12.65 -13.14 -3.88
N ILE A 74 -11.66 -12.34 -4.14
CA ILE A 74 -10.91 -11.61 -3.11
C ILE A 74 -10.99 -10.12 -3.40
N SER A 75 -10.87 -9.33 -2.34
CA SER A 75 -10.67 -7.89 -2.47
C SER A 75 -9.54 -7.43 -1.60
N PHE A 76 -8.80 -6.43 -2.06
CA PHE A 76 -7.77 -5.77 -1.28
C PHE A 76 -7.74 -4.27 -1.59
N SER A 77 -7.26 -3.51 -0.61
CA SER A 77 -7.19 -2.05 -0.71
C SER A 77 -5.80 -1.61 -1.12
N ILE A 78 -5.76 -0.60 -1.96
CA ILE A 78 -4.57 0.13 -2.36
C ILE A 78 -4.85 1.62 -2.20
N VAL A 79 -3.87 2.46 -2.37
CA VAL A 79 -4.06 3.91 -2.35
C VAL A 79 -3.37 4.56 -3.54
N LEU A 80 -3.98 5.61 -4.07
CA LEU A 80 -3.45 6.42 -5.15
C LEU A 80 -2.87 7.73 -4.58
N SER A 81 -1.66 8.05 -4.97
CA SER A 81 -1.08 9.37 -4.76
C SER A 81 -1.67 10.35 -5.79
N PRO A 82 -2.36 11.42 -5.35
CA PRO A 82 -2.90 12.42 -6.27
C PRO A 82 -1.83 13.30 -6.91
N ILE A 83 -0.59 13.25 -6.40
CA ILE A 83 0.52 14.11 -6.87
C ILE A 83 1.12 13.57 -8.15
N ASP A 84 1.36 12.26 -8.21
CA ASP A 84 2.10 11.59 -9.30
C ASP A 84 1.37 10.37 -9.86
N SER A 85 0.12 10.13 -9.44
CA SER A 85 -0.70 8.99 -9.84
C SER A 85 -0.06 7.62 -9.54
N THR A 86 0.88 7.56 -8.59
CA THR A 86 1.48 6.30 -8.16
C THR A 86 0.52 5.53 -7.27
N LEU A 87 0.38 4.24 -7.55
CA LEU A 87 -0.40 3.30 -6.72
C LEU A 87 0.48 2.70 -5.64
N PHE A 88 -0.03 2.63 -4.41
CA PHE A 88 0.70 2.07 -3.28
C PHE A 88 -0.11 0.97 -2.59
N TYR A 89 0.60 -0.02 -2.10
CA TYR A 89 0.08 -1.06 -1.21
C TYR A 89 0.68 -0.90 0.18
N ASN A 90 -0.15 -1.04 1.21
CA ASN A 90 0.34 -1.04 2.60
C ASN A 90 0.87 -2.43 2.95
N HIS A 91 2.18 -2.60 2.84
CA HIS A 91 2.86 -3.82 3.23
C HIS A 91 3.49 -3.65 4.62
N SER A 92 2.96 -4.37 5.62
CA SER A 92 3.48 -4.35 7.00
C SER A 92 3.62 -2.94 7.61
N GLY A 93 2.64 -2.07 7.36
CA GLY A 93 2.63 -0.69 7.87
C GLY A 93 3.46 0.30 7.06
N LYS A 94 4.01 -0.11 5.92
CA LYS A 94 4.73 0.76 4.98
C LYS A 94 4.01 0.83 3.65
N LEU A 95 3.85 2.04 3.12
CA LEU A 95 3.39 2.23 1.76
C LEU A 95 4.53 1.92 0.78
N MET A 96 4.32 0.94 -0.07
CA MET A 96 5.24 0.56 -1.14
C MET A 96 4.56 0.74 -2.49
N ALA A 97 5.25 1.40 -3.43
CA ALA A 97 4.71 1.56 -4.77
C ALA A 97 4.48 0.20 -5.43
N ILE A 98 3.36 0.07 -6.13
CA ILE A 98 3.03 -1.12 -6.91
C ILE A 98 3.67 -0.93 -8.29
N GLU A 99 4.51 -1.88 -8.69
CA GLU A 99 5.10 -1.95 -10.02
C GLU A 99 4.22 -2.78 -10.95
N ASP A 100 3.78 -3.99 -10.47
CA ASP A 100 2.96 -4.89 -11.26
C ASP A 100 1.97 -5.68 -10.39
N LEU A 101 0.91 -6.19 -11.02
CA LEU A 101 0.01 -7.18 -10.49
C LEU A 101 -0.08 -8.36 -11.47
N PHE A 102 0.30 -9.53 -11.02
CA PHE A 102 0.20 -10.76 -11.81
C PHE A 102 -0.86 -11.70 -11.24
N CYS A 103 -1.63 -12.36 -12.10
CA CYS A 103 -2.49 -13.49 -11.72
C CYS A 103 -2.28 -14.65 -12.68
N GLY A 104 -2.50 -15.88 -12.20
CA GLY A 104 -2.38 -17.12 -12.98
C GLY A 104 -3.00 -18.29 -12.23
N LEU A 105 -3.15 -19.44 -12.89
CA LEU A 105 -3.62 -20.65 -12.24
C LEU A 105 -2.61 -21.10 -11.19
N HIS A 106 -3.11 -21.57 -10.05
CA HIS A 106 -2.24 -22.01 -8.97
C HIS A 106 -1.42 -23.25 -9.36
N SER A 107 -2.05 -24.19 -10.06
CA SER A 107 -1.39 -25.43 -10.52
C SER A 107 -0.38 -25.22 -11.64
N ASP A 108 -0.55 -24.16 -12.43
CA ASP A 108 0.28 -23.87 -13.60
C ASP A 108 0.65 -22.38 -13.70
N TRP A 109 1.22 -21.87 -12.61
CA TRP A 109 1.62 -20.47 -12.51
C TRP A 109 2.59 -20.02 -13.59
N SER A 110 3.53 -20.86 -13.96
CA SER A 110 4.62 -20.48 -14.85
C SER A 110 4.16 -20.18 -16.27
N THR A 111 3.16 -20.90 -16.77
CA THR A 111 2.65 -20.75 -18.14
C THR A 111 1.40 -19.90 -18.24
N THR A 112 0.66 -19.74 -17.13
CA THR A 112 -0.62 -19.00 -17.12
C THR A 112 -0.50 -17.60 -16.54
N ARG A 113 0.64 -17.24 -15.96
CA ARG A 113 0.84 -15.93 -15.35
C ARG A 113 0.61 -14.80 -16.36
N GLN A 114 -0.33 -13.93 -16.04
CA GLN A 114 -0.70 -12.75 -16.82
C GLN A 114 -0.56 -11.50 -15.95
N GLU A 115 -0.03 -10.43 -16.53
CA GLU A 115 -0.05 -9.10 -15.94
C GLU A 115 -1.45 -8.48 -16.05
N LEU A 116 -1.93 -7.90 -14.96
CA LEU A 116 -3.19 -7.17 -14.88
C LEU A 116 -2.91 -5.67 -14.85
N SER A 117 -3.32 -4.97 -15.90
CA SER A 117 -3.09 -3.53 -15.99
C SER A 117 -3.89 -2.75 -14.96
N LEU A 118 -3.19 -1.99 -14.13
CA LEU A 118 -3.76 -1.05 -13.15
C LEU A 118 -3.88 0.38 -13.71
N THR A 119 -3.51 0.61 -14.98
CA THR A 119 -3.59 1.92 -15.64
C THR A 119 -4.96 2.60 -15.52
N PRO A 120 -6.11 1.89 -15.57
CA PRO A 120 -7.41 2.53 -15.40
C PRO A 120 -7.56 3.26 -14.06
N LEU A 121 -6.90 2.79 -13.00
CA LEU A 121 -6.92 3.44 -11.68
C LEU A 121 -6.08 4.72 -11.63
N GLN A 122 -5.11 4.87 -12.51
CA GLN A 122 -4.23 6.03 -12.58
C GLN A 122 -4.81 7.19 -13.39
N THR A 123 -5.72 6.90 -14.33
CA THR A 123 -6.25 7.87 -15.32
C THR A 123 -7.67 8.36 -15.04
N ARG A 124 -8.36 7.75 -14.09
CA ARG A 124 -9.73 8.07 -13.74
C ARG A 124 -9.85 8.14 -12.22
N GLU A 125 -10.97 8.59 -11.72
CA GLU A 125 -11.34 8.52 -10.30
C GLU A 125 -12.30 7.35 -10.04
N PRO A 126 -11.94 6.08 -10.33
CA PRO A 126 -12.77 4.95 -9.96
C PRO A 126 -12.46 4.59 -8.50
N ALA A 127 -13.50 4.34 -7.72
CA ALA A 127 -13.34 3.81 -6.37
C ALA A 127 -12.84 2.35 -6.37
N SER A 128 -13.07 1.61 -7.47
CA SER A 128 -12.69 0.20 -7.58
C SER A 128 -12.41 -0.26 -9.01
N LEU A 129 -11.66 -1.35 -9.12
CA LEU A 129 -11.34 -2.04 -10.36
C LEU A 129 -11.58 -3.54 -10.15
N SER A 130 -12.44 -4.13 -10.98
CA SER A 130 -12.81 -5.54 -10.88
C SER A 130 -12.25 -6.34 -12.06
N PHE A 131 -11.58 -7.44 -11.74
CA PHE A 131 -11.09 -8.41 -12.70
C PHE A 131 -11.88 -9.72 -12.60
N ARG A 132 -12.19 -10.31 -13.74
CA ARG A 132 -12.76 -11.65 -13.87
C ARG A 132 -11.77 -12.55 -14.56
N CYS A 133 -11.34 -13.62 -13.85
CA CYS A 133 -10.42 -14.61 -14.38
C CYS A 133 -11.18 -15.86 -14.82
N THR A 134 -10.96 -16.28 -16.07
CA THR A 134 -11.61 -17.42 -16.71
C THR A 134 -10.57 -18.29 -17.42
N VAL A 135 -10.97 -19.49 -17.82
CA VAL A 135 -10.16 -20.39 -18.68
C VAL A 135 -11.03 -20.82 -19.85
N ASN A 136 -10.91 -20.12 -20.99
CA ASN A 136 -11.53 -20.56 -22.25
C ASN A 136 -11.06 -19.65 -23.42
N PRO A 137 -10.21 -20.11 -24.34
CA PRO A 137 -9.47 -21.40 -24.40
C PRO A 137 -8.23 -21.47 -23.51
N GLY A 138 -7.77 -20.36 -22.96
CA GLY A 138 -6.63 -20.24 -22.05
C GLY A 138 -6.99 -19.41 -20.83
N PHE A 139 -6.09 -19.35 -19.86
CA PHE A 139 -6.27 -18.48 -18.71
C PHE A 139 -6.26 -17.01 -19.14
N LEU A 140 -7.28 -16.26 -18.73
CA LEU A 140 -7.43 -14.84 -19.03
C LEU A 140 -8.16 -14.14 -17.89
N CYS A 141 -7.59 -13.05 -17.38
CA CYS A 141 -8.27 -12.11 -16.50
C CYS A 141 -8.58 -10.83 -17.28
N THR A 142 -9.85 -10.42 -17.27
CA THR A 142 -10.32 -9.21 -17.96
C THR A 142 -10.92 -8.24 -16.96
N VAL A 143 -10.82 -6.93 -17.25
CA VAL A 143 -11.54 -5.89 -16.51
C VAL A 143 -13.02 -6.01 -16.81
N VAL A 144 -13.86 -6.08 -15.77
CA VAL A 144 -15.31 -6.19 -15.90
C VAL A 144 -16.04 -4.93 -15.49
N GLU A 145 -15.54 -4.21 -14.52
CA GLU A 145 -16.20 -3.03 -13.97
C GLU A 145 -15.20 -2.03 -13.41
N LEU A 146 -15.53 -0.76 -13.66
CA LEU A 146 -14.89 0.39 -13.07
C LEU A 146 -15.98 1.14 -12.33
N ASP A 147 -16.17 0.87 -11.04
CA ASP A 147 -17.13 1.62 -10.24
C ASP A 147 -16.59 3.02 -9.98
N SER A 148 -17.14 3.98 -10.69
CA SER A 148 -17.13 5.38 -10.24
C SER A 148 -18.24 5.51 -9.21
N GLU A 149 -17.88 5.92 -8.01
CA GLU A 149 -18.68 6.12 -6.81
C GLU A 149 -20.15 6.53 -7.07
N LYS A 150 -21.06 5.57 -7.16
CA LYS A 150 -22.51 5.81 -7.24
C LYS A 150 -23.26 5.30 -6.01
N THR A 151 -22.62 5.06 -4.87
CA THR A 151 -23.27 4.35 -3.76
C THR A 151 -23.23 5.11 -2.42
N MET A 152 -23.12 6.44 -2.40
CA MET A 152 -23.35 7.21 -1.16
C MET A 152 -24.69 7.95 -1.07
N SER A 153 -25.55 7.86 -2.07
CA SER A 153 -26.84 8.59 -2.05
C SER A 153 -28.01 7.78 -1.48
N ASN A 154 -27.87 6.51 -1.17
CA ASN A 154 -29.00 5.70 -0.67
C ASN A 154 -29.03 5.46 0.84
N LEU A 155 -28.07 5.97 1.63
CA LEU A 155 -28.13 5.82 3.09
C LEU A 155 -28.79 7.01 3.81
N SER A 156 -29.12 8.07 3.11
CA SER A 156 -29.77 9.26 3.72
C SER A 156 -31.30 9.30 3.58
N ALA A 157 -31.92 8.32 2.96
CA ALA A 157 -33.36 8.34 2.68
C ALA A 157 -34.21 7.43 3.61
N GLU A 158 -33.61 6.74 4.57
CA GLU A 158 -34.36 5.83 5.48
C GLU A 158 -34.38 6.29 6.96
N SER A 159 -34.17 7.57 7.22
CA SER A 159 -34.22 8.11 8.59
C SER A 159 -35.39 9.10 8.83
N GLU A 160 -36.41 9.13 7.98
CA GLU A 160 -37.64 9.89 8.26
C GLU A 160 -38.87 9.02 7.93
N GLY A 161 -39.26 8.24 8.92
CA GLY A 161 -40.48 7.44 8.93
C GLY A 161 -40.86 7.10 10.35
#